data_5230e33e5a127a4ead316a0db5535ede
#
_entry.id   5230e33e5a127a4ead316a0db5535ede
#
_cell.length_a   1.000
_cell.length_b   1.000
_cell.length_c   1.000
_cell.angle_alpha   90.00
_cell.angle_beta   90.00
_cell.angle_gamma   90.00
#
_symmetry.space_group_name_H-M   'P 1'
#
loop_
_entity.id
_entity.type
_entity.pdbx_description
1 polymer ?
#
loop_
_entity_poly.entity_id
_entity_poly.type
_entity_poly.pdbx_seq_one_letter_code
_entity_poly.pdbx_strand_id
1 'polypeptide(L)'
;TIIANLELKKKKDVLPQNALREAFRISHAVAEVTNISPSPRQPYTGVSAFAHKAGLHASAIKVDPSLYQHEDPESVGNDMRMLVSDMAGRASIELKSMELGVDLKGDRELIGRVVDRVKEMESRGFTFEAADASFELLLHEEATGKRPSFFTIDHWLTTTERGAKNVIITKAEVTVTAQGKEITCSGSGNGPVNAFDNALRDGLNQLYPELAVLELTDYKVRILEGRLGTGAITRVLVETSDGKGEWNTVGVHENVIAASAMALEDALTFGLLRQGRKPE
;
A
#
# COMPACT_ATOMS: atom_id res chain seq x y z
N THR A 1 -9.92 22.84 10.21
CA THR A 1 -10.73 23.44 9.12
C THR A 1 -10.99 24.93 9.36
N ILE A 2 -11.57 25.35 10.50
CA ILE A 2 -11.96 26.76 10.77
C ILE A 2 -10.75 27.69 10.71
N ILE A 3 -9.67 27.36 11.43
CA ILE A 3 -8.44 28.16 11.46
C ILE A 3 -7.86 28.32 10.05
N ALA A 4 -7.73 27.21 9.30
CA ALA A 4 -7.20 27.26 7.93
C ALA A 4 -8.09 28.14 7.02
N ASN A 5 -9.42 28.06 7.13
CA ASN A 5 -10.32 28.93 6.39
C ASN A 5 -10.17 30.42 6.77
N LEU A 6 -9.94 30.74 8.05
CA LEU A 6 -9.74 32.10 8.47
C LEU A 6 -8.43 32.69 7.92
N GLU A 7 -7.32 31.93 8.03
CA GLU A 7 -6.01 32.32 7.50
C GLU A 7 -6.01 32.41 5.96
N LEU A 8 -6.35 31.29 5.30
CA LEU A 8 -6.14 31.14 3.85
C LEU A 8 -7.22 31.85 3.03
N LYS A 9 -8.51 31.72 3.42
CA LYS A 9 -9.63 32.23 2.63
C LYS A 9 -10.10 33.61 3.10
N LYS A 10 -10.03 33.90 4.38
CA LYS A 10 -10.51 35.19 4.93
C LYS A 10 -9.38 36.17 5.26
N LYS A 11 -8.12 35.75 5.07
CA LYS A 11 -6.92 36.58 5.31
C LYS A 11 -6.93 37.21 6.70
N LYS A 12 -7.30 36.39 7.72
CA LYS A 12 -7.31 36.78 9.15
C LYS A 12 -6.11 36.16 9.84
N ASP A 13 -5.28 36.95 10.45
CA ASP A 13 -4.14 36.51 11.25
C ASP A 13 -4.65 35.98 12.59
N VAL A 14 -4.86 34.66 12.71
CA VAL A 14 -5.35 33.98 13.93
C VAL A 14 -4.29 33.12 14.56
N LEU A 15 -3.19 32.85 13.85
CA LEU A 15 -2.04 32.09 14.33
C LEU A 15 -0.75 32.92 14.23
N PRO A 16 0.29 32.57 15.01
CA PRO A 16 1.64 33.07 14.76
C PRO A 16 2.09 32.75 13.33
N GLN A 17 2.97 33.58 12.79
CA GLN A 17 3.49 33.42 11.43
C GLN A 17 4.02 32.01 11.19
N ASN A 18 3.67 31.38 10.09
CA ASN A 18 4.01 30.03 9.66
C ASN A 18 3.47 28.89 10.55
N ALA A 19 2.71 29.15 11.60
CA ALA A 19 2.19 28.09 12.49
C ALA A 19 1.15 27.19 11.81
N LEU A 20 0.48 27.67 10.74
CA LEU A 20 -0.49 26.87 10.00
C LEU A 20 0.16 25.65 9.32
N ARG A 21 1.44 25.70 8.97
CA ARG A 21 2.19 24.57 8.39
C ARG A 21 2.29 23.35 9.33
N GLU A 22 2.03 23.54 10.61
CA GLU A 22 1.99 22.46 11.59
C GLU A 22 0.61 21.76 11.69
N ALA A 23 -0.40 22.24 10.94
CA ALA A 23 -1.78 21.79 11.10
C ALA A 23 -1.96 20.30 10.84
N PHE A 24 -1.31 19.76 9.80
CA PHE A 24 -1.33 18.32 9.48
C PHE A 24 -0.72 17.52 10.63
N ARG A 25 0.53 17.82 11.01
CA ARG A 25 1.26 17.11 12.07
C ARG A 25 0.50 17.15 13.40
N ILE A 26 0.01 18.33 13.81
CA ILE A 26 -0.75 18.48 15.07
C ILE A 26 -2.04 17.68 15.03
N SER A 27 -2.78 17.69 13.90
CA SER A 27 -4.02 16.93 13.76
C SER A 27 -3.79 15.43 13.96
N HIS A 28 -2.72 14.88 13.38
CA HIS A 28 -2.36 13.47 13.52
C HIS A 28 -1.83 13.14 14.92
N ALA A 29 -1.02 14.02 15.52
CA ALA A 29 -0.57 13.84 16.90
C ALA A 29 -1.73 13.83 17.91
N VAL A 30 -2.77 14.68 17.70
CA VAL A 30 -3.97 14.66 18.53
C VAL A 30 -4.75 13.36 18.33
N ALA A 31 -4.87 12.89 17.09
CA ALA A 31 -5.53 11.62 16.77
C ALA A 31 -4.83 10.44 17.49
N GLU A 32 -3.51 10.41 17.48
CA GLU A 32 -2.70 9.40 18.17
C GLU A 32 -2.95 9.42 19.68
N VAL A 33 -2.82 10.60 20.32
CA VAL A 33 -3.02 10.74 21.77
C VAL A 33 -4.44 10.40 22.20
N THR A 34 -5.43 10.72 21.39
CA THR A 34 -6.85 10.44 21.69
C THR A 34 -7.29 9.04 21.28
N ASN A 35 -6.47 8.30 20.54
CA ASN A 35 -6.80 7.02 19.92
C ASN A 35 -8.07 7.08 19.05
N ILE A 36 -8.26 8.22 18.35
CA ILE A 36 -9.36 8.43 17.41
C ILE A 36 -8.77 8.59 16.01
N SER A 37 -9.00 7.62 15.13
CA SER A 37 -8.49 7.67 13.76
C SER A 37 -8.95 8.93 13.03
N PRO A 38 -8.02 9.70 12.42
CA PRO A 38 -8.37 10.90 11.66
C PRO A 38 -9.14 10.51 10.40
N SER A 39 -10.12 11.32 10.00
CA SER A 39 -10.77 11.11 8.70
C SER A 39 -9.77 11.37 7.57
N PRO A 40 -9.53 10.42 6.65
CA PRO A 40 -8.65 10.64 5.51
C PRO A 40 -9.05 11.82 4.63
N ARG A 41 -10.34 12.18 4.64
CA ARG A 41 -10.91 13.29 3.87
C ARG A 41 -11.15 14.55 4.70
N GLN A 42 -10.60 14.65 5.91
CA GLN A 42 -10.67 15.86 6.72
C GLN A 42 -10.12 17.04 5.92
N PRO A 43 -10.87 18.14 5.73
CA PRO A 43 -10.37 19.29 5.00
C PRO A 43 -9.05 19.81 5.56
N TYR A 44 -8.07 20.03 4.68
CA TYR A 44 -6.70 20.45 4.91
C TYR A 44 -5.79 19.41 5.59
N THR A 45 -6.25 18.67 6.56
CA THR A 45 -5.41 17.80 7.41
C THR A 45 -5.62 16.30 7.18
N GLY A 46 -6.57 15.89 6.38
CA GLY A 46 -6.71 14.50 5.97
C GLY A 46 -5.65 14.10 4.94
N VAL A 47 -5.16 12.88 4.99
CA VAL A 47 -4.15 12.35 4.05
C VAL A 47 -4.62 12.37 2.58
N SER A 48 -5.93 12.43 2.34
CA SER A 48 -6.53 12.52 1.00
C SER A 48 -7.14 13.90 0.70
N ALA A 49 -6.84 14.93 1.51
CA ALA A 49 -7.41 16.27 1.32
C ALA A 49 -6.93 16.94 0.02
N PHE A 50 -5.73 16.58 -0.45
CA PHE A 50 -5.11 17.07 -1.69
C PHE A 50 -4.82 15.90 -2.65
N ALA A 51 -5.65 14.86 -2.63
CA ALA A 51 -5.52 13.72 -3.50
C ALA A 51 -6.26 13.93 -4.82
N HIS A 52 -5.61 13.60 -5.94
CA HIS A 52 -6.16 13.67 -7.29
C HIS A 52 -6.13 12.29 -7.94
N LYS A 53 -7.22 11.94 -8.66
CA LYS A 53 -7.41 10.62 -9.26
C LYS A 53 -7.55 10.66 -10.79
N ALA A 54 -8.24 11.66 -11.32
CA ALA A 54 -8.61 11.71 -12.72
C ALA A 54 -7.45 12.17 -13.62
N GLY A 55 -7.28 11.53 -14.77
CA GLY A 55 -6.24 11.87 -15.74
C GLY A 55 -6.30 13.33 -16.26
N LEU A 56 -7.50 13.91 -16.35
CA LEU A 56 -7.67 15.32 -16.70
C LEU A 56 -7.08 16.24 -15.62
N HIS A 57 -7.35 15.94 -14.34
CA HIS A 57 -6.76 16.67 -13.21
C HIS A 57 -5.24 16.57 -13.23
N ALA A 58 -4.70 15.35 -13.42
CA ALA A 58 -3.28 15.13 -13.51
C ALA A 58 -2.62 15.95 -14.63
N SER A 59 -3.26 16.00 -15.80
CA SER A 59 -2.76 16.77 -16.94
C SER A 59 -2.72 18.27 -16.67
N ALA A 60 -3.73 18.80 -15.99
CA ALA A 60 -3.79 20.21 -15.64
C ALA A 60 -2.80 20.56 -14.51
N ILE A 61 -2.69 19.74 -13.48
CA ILE A 61 -1.74 19.90 -12.37
C ILE A 61 -0.29 19.88 -12.88
N LYS A 62 0.01 19.06 -13.89
CA LYS A 62 1.33 19.04 -14.53
C LYS A 62 1.71 20.38 -15.18
N VAL A 63 0.71 21.15 -15.62
CA VAL A 63 0.91 22.49 -16.19
C VAL A 63 0.97 23.55 -15.08
N ASP A 64 -0.02 23.55 -14.21
CA ASP A 64 -0.10 24.45 -13.06
C ASP A 64 -0.97 23.79 -11.96
N PRO A 65 -0.41 23.48 -10.78
CA PRO A 65 -1.16 22.88 -9.66
C PRO A 65 -2.39 23.68 -9.25
N SER A 66 -2.35 25.01 -9.36
CA SER A 66 -3.46 25.90 -8.94
C SER A 66 -4.75 25.71 -9.75
N LEU A 67 -4.68 25.06 -10.92
CA LEU A 67 -5.85 24.79 -11.76
C LEU A 67 -6.84 23.82 -11.09
N TYR A 68 -6.36 22.94 -10.22
CA TYR A 68 -7.21 21.93 -9.54
C TYR A 68 -6.99 21.83 -8.02
N GLN A 69 -5.96 22.45 -7.48
CA GLN A 69 -5.76 22.54 -6.04
C GLN A 69 -6.48 23.77 -5.49
N HIS A 70 -7.26 23.56 -4.44
CA HIS A 70 -8.00 24.64 -3.78
C HIS A 70 -7.12 25.55 -2.91
N GLU A 71 -5.94 25.06 -2.52
CA GLU A 71 -4.84 25.72 -1.83
C GLU A 71 -3.55 24.94 -2.02
N ASP A 72 -2.41 25.57 -1.74
CA ASP A 72 -1.12 24.91 -1.66
C ASP A 72 -1.09 23.99 -0.43
N PRO A 73 -0.89 22.66 -0.61
CA PRO A 73 -0.82 21.70 0.51
C PRO A 73 0.23 22.06 1.55
N GLU A 74 1.39 22.57 1.12
CA GLU A 74 2.47 22.96 2.03
C GLU A 74 2.05 24.05 3.02
N SER A 75 1.07 24.87 2.66
CA SER A 75 0.55 25.92 3.55
C SER A 75 -0.03 25.39 4.84
N VAL A 76 -0.45 24.12 4.86
CA VAL A 76 -1.02 23.41 6.02
C VAL A 76 -0.17 22.22 6.46
N GLY A 77 1.03 22.05 5.88
CA GLY A 77 1.95 20.95 6.18
C GLY A 77 1.50 19.60 5.62
N ASN A 78 0.67 19.61 4.58
CA ASN A 78 0.21 18.42 3.86
C ASN A 78 0.89 18.33 2.50
N ASP A 79 0.70 17.22 1.78
CA ASP A 79 1.25 16.95 0.48
C ASP A 79 0.16 16.66 -0.56
N MET A 80 0.46 16.96 -1.83
CA MET A 80 -0.34 16.49 -2.94
C MET A 80 -0.06 15.00 -3.16
N ARG A 81 -1.14 14.23 -3.41
CA ARG A 81 -1.03 12.81 -3.74
C ARG A 81 -1.73 12.50 -5.06
N MET A 82 -1.05 11.75 -5.93
CA MET A 82 -1.66 11.21 -7.14
C MET A 82 -2.11 9.78 -6.89
N LEU A 83 -3.42 9.53 -7.01
CA LEU A 83 -4.00 8.20 -6.87
C LEU A 83 -4.04 7.50 -8.22
N VAL A 84 -3.56 6.27 -8.28
CA VAL A 84 -3.59 5.43 -9.48
C VAL A 84 -4.84 4.56 -9.45
N SER A 85 -5.58 4.52 -10.56
CA SER A 85 -6.79 3.72 -10.73
C SER A 85 -7.11 3.48 -12.21
N ASP A 86 -8.23 2.78 -12.48
CA ASP A 86 -8.81 2.60 -13.81
C ASP A 86 -9.05 3.92 -14.56
N MET A 87 -9.23 5.04 -13.84
CA MET A 87 -9.35 6.38 -14.40
C MET A 87 -7.98 7.03 -14.67
N ALA A 88 -6.88 6.37 -14.32
CA ALA A 88 -5.54 6.89 -14.55
C ALA A 88 -5.26 6.99 -16.05
N GLY A 89 -4.82 8.17 -16.46
CA GLY A 89 -4.23 8.41 -17.78
C GLY A 89 -2.70 8.43 -17.69
N ARG A 90 -2.04 8.65 -18.83
CA ARG A 90 -0.56 8.74 -18.88
C ARG A 90 0.02 9.76 -17.90
N ALA A 91 -0.60 10.94 -17.79
CA ALA A 91 -0.16 11.98 -16.87
C ALA A 91 -0.25 11.56 -15.39
N SER A 92 -1.25 10.76 -15.00
CA SER A 92 -1.36 10.22 -13.64
C SER A 92 -0.24 9.24 -13.34
N ILE A 93 0.09 8.35 -14.27
CA ILE A 93 1.20 7.39 -14.13
C ILE A 93 2.55 8.12 -14.06
N GLU A 94 2.79 9.12 -14.92
CA GLU A 94 4.01 9.92 -14.88
C GLU A 94 4.18 10.66 -13.55
N LEU A 95 3.14 11.31 -13.05
CA LEU A 95 3.18 12.01 -11.76
C LEU A 95 3.39 11.05 -10.59
N LYS A 96 2.70 9.91 -10.59
CA LYS A 96 2.85 8.91 -9.54
C LYS A 96 4.23 8.26 -9.56
N SER A 97 4.78 7.97 -10.73
CA SER A 97 6.13 7.43 -10.84
C SER A 97 7.20 8.41 -10.33
N MET A 98 7.03 9.71 -10.62
CA MET A 98 7.89 10.76 -10.06
C MET A 98 7.80 10.86 -8.54
N GLU A 99 6.57 10.78 -7.96
CA GLU A 99 6.32 10.74 -6.52
C GLU A 99 7.07 9.57 -5.85
N LEU A 100 7.08 8.40 -6.51
CA LEU A 100 7.77 7.20 -6.06
C LEU A 100 9.29 7.18 -6.38
N GLY A 101 9.81 8.21 -7.04
CA GLY A 101 11.22 8.29 -7.43
C GLY A 101 11.60 7.40 -8.62
N VAL A 102 10.61 6.86 -9.35
CA VAL A 102 10.81 6.04 -10.55
C VAL A 102 10.71 6.94 -11.79
N ASP A 103 11.85 7.22 -12.44
CA ASP A 103 11.87 8.01 -13.66
C ASP A 103 11.56 7.15 -14.89
N LEU A 104 10.38 7.32 -15.44
CA LEU A 104 9.95 6.65 -16.68
C LEU A 104 10.54 7.32 -17.95
N LYS A 105 11.39 8.36 -17.80
CA LYS A 105 12.11 9.05 -18.89
C LYS A 105 11.22 9.54 -20.05
N GLY A 106 9.92 9.72 -19.79
CA GLY A 106 8.94 10.09 -20.82
C GLY A 106 8.70 9.00 -21.89
N ASP A 107 9.09 7.77 -21.62
CA ASP A 107 8.82 6.60 -22.48
C ASP A 107 7.31 6.38 -22.59
N ARG A 108 6.74 6.85 -23.69
CA ARG A 108 5.29 6.79 -23.96
C ARG A 108 4.78 5.37 -24.10
N GLU A 109 5.60 4.46 -24.58
CA GLU A 109 5.22 3.06 -24.77
C GLU A 109 5.16 2.34 -23.42
N LEU A 110 6.20 2.50 -22.59
CA LEU A 110 6.23 1.99 -21.22
C LEU A 110 5.05 2.53 -20.40
N ILE A 111 4.83 3.84 -20.44
CA ILE A 111 3.69 4.47 -19.73
C ILE A 111 2.36 3.89 -20.23
N GLY A 112 2.23 3.65 -21.55
CA GLY A 112 1.04 3.01 -22.12
C GLY A 112 0.82 1.61 -21.57
N ARG A 113 1.86 0.76 -21.53
CA ARG A 113 1.78 -0.60 -20.97
C ARG A 113 1.37 -0.56 -19.49
N VAL A 114 1.97 0.32 -18.69
CA VAL A 114 1.60 0.49 -17.27
C VAL A 114 0.12 0.88 -17.12
N VAL A 115 -0.38 1.83 -17.92
CA VAL A 115 -1.80 2.22 -17.89
C VAL A 115 -2.71 1.02 -18.18
N ASP A 116 -2.40 0.26 -19.21
CA ASP A 116 -3.21 -0.89 -19.62
C ASP A 116 -3.16 -2.01 -18.57
N ARG A 117 -1.99 -2.24 -17.98
CA ARG A 117 -1.78 -3.21 -16.90
C ARG A 117 -2.55 -2.84 -15.63
N VAL A 118 -2.54 -1.58 -15.24
CA VAL A 118 -3.33 -1.07 -14.09
C VAL A 118 -4.82 -1.31 -14.33
N LYS A 119 -5.34 -0.96 -15.50
CA LYS A 119 -6.76 -1.17 -15.84
C LYS A 119 -7.14 -2.64 -15.82
N GLU A 120 -6.31 -3.52 -16.39
CA GLU A 120 -6.52 -4.96 -16.36
C GLU A 120 -6.61 -5.47 -14.91
N MET A 121 -5.62 -5.11 -14.07
CA MET A 121 -5.59 -5.56 -12.69
C MET A 121 -6.77 -5.00 -11.87
N GLU A 122 -7.13 -3.75 -12.04
CA GLU A 122 -8.29 -3.17 -11.35
C GLU A 122 -9.62 -3.80 -11.79
N SER A 123 -9.75 -4.20 -13.05
CA SER A 123 -10.91 -4.96 -13.52
C SER A 123 -11.05 -6.33 -12.84
N ARG A 124 -9.94 -6.89 -12.36
CA ARG A 124 -9.87 -8.13 -11.58
C ARG A 124 -10.04 -7.92 -10.07
N GLY A 125 -10.20 -6.66 -9.63
CA GLY A 125 -10.47 -6.30 -8.25
C GLY A 125 -9.29 -5.71 -7.48
N PHE A 126 -8.13 -5.53 -8.07
CA PHE A 126 -7.01 -4.82 -7.44
C PHE A 126 -7.34 -3.35 -7.20
N THR A 127 -6.56 -2.68 -6.38
CA THR A 127 -6.60 -1.22 -6.21
C THR A 127 -5.21 -0.72 -5.86
N PHE A 128 -4.75 0.28 -6.58
CA PHE A 128 -3.46 0.91 -6.33
C PHE A 128 -3.58 2.26 -5.61
N GLU A 129 -4.83 2.71 -5.33
CA GLU A 129 -5.07 3.95 -4.58
C GLU A 129 -4.48 3.94 -3.15
N ALA A 130 -4.38 2.75 -2.56
CA ALA A 130 -3.87 2.53 -1.21
C ALA A 130 -2.81 1.42 -1.18
N ALA A 131 -2.12 1.15 -2.29
CA ALA A 131 -1.14 0.08 -2.41
C ALA A 131 0.06 0.56 -3.24
N ASP A 132 0.68 1.64 -2.79
CA ASP A 132 1.80 2.29 -3.49
C ASP A 132 2.98 1.34 -3.71
N ALA A 133 3.28 0.45 -2.75
CA ALA A 133 4.35 -0.52 -2.91
C ALA A 133 4.06 -1.58 -3.97
N SER A 134 2.84 -2.13 -4.03
CA SER A 134 2.45 -3.04 -5.13
C SER A 134 2.49 -2.35 -6.48
N PHE A 135 2.13 -1.05 -6.54
CA PHE A 135 2.25 -0.26 -7.78
C PHE A 135 3.70 -0.04 -8.19
N GLU A 136 4.60 0.24 -7.25
CA GLU A 136 6.03 0.40 -7.54
C GLU A 136 6.65 -0.91 -8.03
N LEU A 137 6.29 -2.07 -7.45
CA LEU A 137 6.71 -3.37 -7.95
C LEU A 137 6.19 -3.62 -9.38
N LEU A 138 4.96 -3.22 -9.71
CA LEU A 138 4.42 -3.28 -11.06
C LEU A 138 5.19 -2.37 -12.03
N LEU A 139 5.55 -1.15 -11.63
CA LEU A 139 6.38 -0.25 -12.43
C LEU A 139 7.74 -0.88 -12.77
N HIS A 140 8.38 -1.50 -11.77
CA HIS A 140 9.65 -2.20 -11.99
C HIS A 140 9.49 -3.39 -12.95
N GLU A 141 8.42 -4.17 -12.81
CA GLU A 141 8.11 -5.28 -13.71
C GLU A 141 7.97 -4.81 -15.16
N GLU A 142 7.16 -3.77 -15.40
CA GLU A 142 6.93 -3.23 -16.74
C GLU A 142 8.18 -2.58 -17.35
N ALA A 143 9.03 -1.95 -16.52
CA ALA A 143 10.26 -1.31 -16.95
C ALA A 143 11.38 -2.29 -17.31
N THR A 144 11.45 -3.43 -16.60
CA THR A 144 12.55 -4.41 -16.74
C THR A 144 12.15 -5.70 -17.42
N GLY A 145 10.84 -5.96 -17.56
CA GLY A 145 10.28 -7.23 -18.07
C GLY A 145 10.29 -8.35 -17.03
N LYS A 146 10.73 -8.08 -15.79
CA LYS A 146 10.77 -9.05 -14.69
C LYS A 146 10.29 -8.40 -13.39
N ARG A 147 9.30 -9.06 -12.72
CA ARG A 147 8.88 -8.61 -11.38
C ARG A 147 10.02 -8.82 -10.39
N PRO A 148 10.38 -7.82 -9.56
CA PRO A 148 11.32 -8.01 -8.48
C PRO A 148 10.87 -9.17 -7.58
N SER A 149 11.76 -10.11 -7.31
CA SER A 149 11.50 -11.23 -6.42
C SER A 149 12.78 -11.64 -5.70
N PHE A 150 12.66 -12.07 -4.46
CA PHE A 150 13.74 -12.62 -3.63
C PHE A 150 13.45 -14.06 -3.23
N PHE A 151 12.20 -14.49 -3.37
CA PHE A 151 11.74 -15.82 -3.05
C PHE A 151 10.46 -16.13 -3.83
N THR A 152 10.11 -17.42 -3.91
CA THR A 152 8.81 -17.89 -4.37
C THR A 152 8.15 -18.69 -3.27
N ILE A 153 6.83 -18.59 -3.17
CA ILE A 153 6.03 -19.43 -2.28
C ILE A 153 5.54 -20.62 -3.11
N ASP A 154 6.20 -21.77 -2.96
CA ASP A 154 5.97 -22.92 -3.83
C ASP A 154 4.76 -23.75 -3.37
N HIS A 155 4.59 -23.88 -2.04
CA HIS A 155 3.49 -24.60 -1.44
C HIS A 155 3.13 -24.00 -0.08
N TRP A 156 1.85 -24.07 0.28
CA TRP A 156 1.40 -23.78 1.61
C TRP A 156 0.20 -24.64 2.01
N LEU A 157 0.10 -24.95 3.29
CA LEU A 157 -1.03 -25.64 3.91
C LEU A 157 -1.39 -24.89 5.19
N THR A 158 -2.67 -24.58 5.38
CA THR A 158 -3.18 -24.06 6.66
C THR A 158 -4.24 -25.01 7.20
N THR A 159 -4.16 -25.31 8.48
CA THR A 159 -5.12 -26.15 9.19
C THR A 159 -5.67 -25.41 10.40
N THR A 160 -6.98 -25.39 10.55
CA THR A 160 -7.65 -24.84 11.73
C THR A 160 -8.47 -25.95 12.36
N GLU A 161 -8.16 -26.29 13.59
CA GLU A 161 -8.82 -27.34 14.36
C GLU A 161 -9.53 -26.74 15.57
N ARG A 162 -10.76 -27.17 15.82
CA ARG A 162 -11.50 -26.88 17.04
C ARG A 162 -11.38 -28.07 17.99
N GLY A 163 -10.51 -27.93 18.97
CA GLY A 163 -10.29 -28.94 20.00
C GLY A 163 -11.32 -28.91 21.12
N ALA A 164 -11.07 -29.72 22.13
CA ALA A 164 -11.89 -29.77 23.36
C ALA A 164 -11.94 -28.38 24.04
N LYS A 165 -13.03 -28.07 24.72
CA LYS A 165 -13.27 -26.78 25.42
C LYS A 165 -13.26 -25.54 24.51
N ASN A 166 -13.61 -25.71 23.22
CA ASN A 166 -13.61 -24.62 22.21
C ASN A 166 -12.25 -23.96 21.95
N VAL A 167 -11.15 -24.59 22.24
CA VAL A 167 -9.83 -24.11 21.88
C VAL A 167 -9.67 -24.27 20.38
N ILE A 168 -9.36 -23.17 19.68
CA ILE A 168 -9.05 -23.17 18.26
C ILE A 168 -7.53 -23.14 18.12
N ILE A 169 -6.99 -24.07 17.34
CA ILE A 169 -5.56 -24.17 17.02
C ILE A 169 -5.42 -24.02 15.52
N THR A 170 -4.64 -23.03 15.10
CA THR A 170 -4.33 -22.84 13.69
C THR A 170 -2.84 -23.01 13.46
N LYS A 171 -2.50 -23.81 12.47
CA LYS A 171 -1.12 -24.07 12.04
C LYS A 171 -1.01 -23.82 10.54
N ALA A 172 0.18 -23.44 10.11
CA ALA A 172 0.55 -23.35 8.70
C ALA A 172 1.88 -24.06 8.48
N GLU A 173 2.03 -24.63 7.30
CA GLU A 173 3.29 -25.09 6.73
C GLU A 173 3.47 -24.37 5.41
N VAL A 174 4.64 -23.78 5.17
CA VAL A 174 4.97 -23.01 3.98
C VAL A 174 6.31 -23.49 3.43
N THR A 175 6.35 -23.82 2.16
CA THR A 175 7.58 -24.12 1.42
C THR A 175 7.90 -22.93 0.52
N VAL A 176 9.11 -22.41 0.67
CA VAL A 176 9.64 -21.29 -0.12
C VAL A 176 10.93 -21.67 -0.79
N THR A 177 11.15 -21.19 -2.01
CA THR A 177 12.45 -21.21 -2.68
C THR A 177 13.05 -19.80 -2.66
N ALA A 178 14.25 -19.68 -2.11
CA ALA A 178 15.00 -18.44 -2.03
C ALA A 178 16.52 -18.71 -2.07
N GLN A 179 17.28 -17.89 -2.78
CA GLN A 179 18.74 -18.07 -2.96
C GLN A 179 19.11 -19.50 -3.43
N GLY A 180 18.28 -20.07 -4.32
CA GLY A 180 18.48 -21.45 -4.82
C GLY A 180 18.27 -22.55 -3.79
N LYS A 181 17.69 -22.27 -2.63
CA LYS A 181 17.37 -23.23 -1.56
C LYS A 181 15.87 -23.33 -1.36
N GLU A 182 15.39 -24.56 -1.22
CA GLU A 182 14.03 -24.85 -0.79
C GLU A 182 14.01 -25.01 0.73
N ILE A 183 13.09 -24.31 1.40
CA ILE A 183 12.92 -24.32 2.86
C ILE A 183 11.45 -24.52 3.18
N THR A 184 11.15 -25.54 3.99
CA THR A 184 9.80 -25.73 4.54
C THR A 184 9.80 -25.35 6.01
N CYS A 185 8.92 -24.43 6.37
CA CYS A 185 8.76 -23.91 7.73
C CYS A 185 7.34 -24.05 8.20
N SER A 186 7.15 -24.10 9.53
CA SER A 186 5.87 -24.24 10.16
C SER A 186 5.64 -23.09 11.13
N GLY A 187 4.40 -22.60 11.19
CA GLY A 187 3.98 -21.54 12.08
C GLY A 187 2.65 -21.85 12.72
N SER A 188 2.38 -21.23 13.85
CA SER A 188 1.06 -21.24 14.49
C SER A 188 0.59 -19.82 14.74
N GLY A 189 -0.73 -19.62 14.79
CA GLY A 189 -1.29 -18.29 14.98
C GLY A 189 -2.75 -18.33 15.43
N ASN A 190 -3.32 -17.16 15.64
CA ASN A 190 -4.73 -16.99 16.04
C ASN A 190 -5.72 -17.22 14.88
N GLY A 191 -5.22 -17.36 13.67
CA GLY A 191 -5.98 -17.66 12.46
C GLY A 191 -5.08 -18.06 11.30
N PRO A 192 -5.64 -18.53 10.17
CA PRO A 192 -4.85 -19.10 9.07
C PRO A 192 -3.87 -18.13 8.46
N VAL A 193 -4.21 -16.85 8.31
CA VAL A 193 -3.31 -15.84 7.75
C VAL A 193 -2.17 -15.53 8.71
N ASN A 194 -2.44 -15.39 10.02
CA ASN A 194 -1.39 -15.16 11.01
C ASN A 194 -0.44 -16.36 11.15
N ALA A 195 -0.98 -17.59 11.11
CA ALA A 195 -0.15 -18.79 11.10
C ALA A 195 0.73 -18.88 9.85
N PHE A 196 0.18 -18.51 8.69
CA PHE A 196 0.90 -18.44 7.42
C PHE A 196 2.02 -17.38 7.46
N ASP A 197 1.74 -16.16 7.91
CA ASP A 197 2.74 -15.08 8.02
C ASP A 197 3.89 -15.49 8.96
N ASN A 198 3.57 -16.09 10.11
CA ASN A 198 4.57 -16.59 11.05
C ASN A 198 5.45 -17.70 10.45
N ALA A 199 4.87 -18.65 9.69
CA ALA A 199 5.62 -19.69 9.00
C ALA A 199 6.52 -19.11 7.90
N LEU A 200 5.99 -18.17 7.09
CA LEU A 200 6.72 -17.52 6.01
C LEU A 200 7.92 -16.72 6.55
N ARG A 201 7.72 -15.93 7.60
CA ARG A 201 8.78 -15.16 8.25
C ARG A 201 9.84 -16.04 8.90
N ASP A 202 9.45 -17.12 9.57
CA ASP A 202 10.41 -18.07 10.17
C ASP A 202 11.36 -18.66 9.11
N GLY A 203 10.83 -19.00 7.94
CA GLY A 203 11.63 -19.46 6.81
C GLY A 203 12.55 -18.40 6.24
N LEU A 204 11.98 -17.26 5.92
CA LEU A 204 12.71 -16.19 5.23
C LEU A 204 13.72 -15.46 6.12
N ASN A 205 13.49 -15.31 7.42
CA ASN A 205 14.41 -14.67 8.36
C ASN A 205 15.76 -15.40 8.45
N GLN A 206 15.81 -16.68 8.11
CA GLN A 206 17.06 -17.47 8.06
C GLN A 206 17.96 -17.01 6.89
N LEU A 207 17.37 -16.53 5.81
CA LEU A 207 18.07 -16.06 4.60
C LEU A 207 18.15 -14.53 4.50
N TYR A 208 17.16 -13.86 5.04
CA TYR A 208 16.99 -12.40 5.01
C TYR A 208 16.74 -11.87 6.42
N PRO A 209 17.79 -11.76 7.28
CA PRO A 209 17.62 -11.27 8.65
C PRO A 209 17.01 -9.86 8.74
N GLU A 210 17.11 -9.09 7.66
CA GLU A 210 16.53 -7.75 7.53
C GLU A 210 15.00 -7.75 7.64
N LEU A 211 14.34 -8.87 7.37
CA LEU A 211 12.90 -8.99 7.51
C LEU A 211 12.43 -8.95 8.97
N ALA A 212 13.32 -9.20 9.93
CA ALA A 212 12.98 -9.22 11.36
C ALA A 212 12.51 -7.85 11.90
N VAL A 213 12.87 -6.76 11.23
CA VAL A 213 12.42 -5.40 11.60
C VAL A 213 11.09 -5.00 10.97
N LEU A 214 10.57 -5.83 10.05
CA LEU A 214 9.33 -5.54 9.36
C LEU A 214 8.13 -5.98 10.20
N GLU A 215 7.29 -5.04 10.56
CA GLU A 215 6.05 -5.28 11.31
C GLU A 215 4.84 -5.04 10.41
N LEU A 216 3.87 -5.95 10.48
CA LEU A 216 2.57 -5.76 9.85
C LEU A 216 1.72 -4.89 10.77
N THR A 217 1.43 -3.66 10.35
CA THR A 217 0.75 -2.65 11.17
C THR A 217 -0.75 -2.61 10.95
N ASP A 218 -1.20 -2.97 9.74
CA ASP A 218 -2.64 -3.05 9.45
C ASP A 218 -2.95 -4.16 8.42
N TYR A 219 -4.13 -4.76 8.58
CA TYR A 219 -4.62 -5.84 7.72
C TYR A 219 -6.10 -5.64 7.45
N LYS A 220 -6.45 -5.34 6.20
CA LYS A 220 -7.83 -5.08 5.78
C LYS A 220 -8.29 -6.08 4.74
N VAL A 221 -9.47 -6.67 4.95
CA VAL A 221 -10.11 -7.59 4.01
C VAL A 221 -11.41 -6.99 3.50
N ARG A 222 -11.61 -7.01 2.19
CA ARG A 222 -12.84 -6.56 1.56
C ARG A 222 -13.36 -7.58 0.57
N ILE A 223 -14.62 -7.96 0.71
CA ILE A 223 -15.36 -8.74 -0.27
C ILE A 223 -15.85 -7.79 -1.38
N LEU A 224 -15.50 -8.07 -2.64
CA LEU A 224 -15.79 -7.17 -3.76
C LEU A 224 -17.17 -7.40 -4.38
N GLU A 225 -17.59 -8.64 -4.50
CA GLU A 225 -18.86 -9.04 -5.13
C GLU A 225 -19.77 -9.72 -4.11
N GLY A 226 -20.40 -8.93 -3.24
CA GLY A 226 -21.23 -9.45 -2.14
C GLY A 226 -22.41 -10.34 -2.55
N ARG A 227 -22.78 -10.37 -3.84
CA ARG A 227 -23.85 -11.23 -4.36
C ARG A 227 -23.45 -12.71 -4.48
N LEU A 228 -22.16 -13.01 -4.55
CA LEU A 228 -21.63 -14.38 -4.64
C LEU A 228 -21.41 -15.05 -3.27
N GLY A 229 -21.72 -14.35 -2.17
CA GLY A 229 -21.58 -14.89 -0.81
C GLY A 229 -20.15 -15.29 -0.52
N THR A 230 -19.95 -16.55 -0.08
CA THR A 230 -18.61 -17.08 0.27
C THR A 230 -17.70 -17.37 -0.93
N GLY A 231 -18.23 -17.36 -2.15
CA GLY A 231 -17.46 -17.50 -3.37
C GLY A 231 -17.05 -16.17 -4.01
N ALA A 232 -17.25 -15.05 -3.30
CA ALA A 232 -16.90 -13.72 -3.80
C ALA A 232 -15.39 -13.48 -3.82
N ILE A 233 -14.93 -12.68 -4.76
CA ILE A 233 -13.54 -12.23 -4.81
C ILE A 233 -13.22 -11.40 -3.57
N THR A 234 -12.10 -11.72 -2.97
CA THR A 234 -11.58 -11.05 -1.76
C THR A 234 -10.36 -10.22 -2.11
N ARG A 235 -10.38 -8.96 -1.71
CA ARG A 235 -9.21 -8.07 -1.74
C ARG A 235 -8.63 -7.95 -0.35
N VAL A 236 -7.33 -8.12 -0.24
CA VAL A 236 -6.55 -7.92 0.99
C VAL A 236 -5.60 -6.75 0.79
N LEU A 237 -5.59 -5.83 1.73
CA LEU A 237 -4.60 -4.77 1.86
C LEU A 237 -3.78 -5.04 3.12
N VAL A 238 -2.47 -4.99 2.99
CA VAL A 238 -1.51 -5.15 4.09
C VAL A 238 -0.70 -3.87 4.21
N GLU A 239 -0.62 -3.33 5.42
CA GLU A 239 0.28 -2.25 5.75
C GLU A 239 1.46 -2.80 6.55
N THR A 240 2.67 -2.44 6.14
CA THR A 240 3.91 -2.91 6.75
C THR A 240 4.79 -1.71 7.08
N SER A 241 5.50 -1.78 8.21
CA SER A 241 6.45 -0.77 8.67
C SER A 241 7.84 -1.37 8.88
N ASP A 242 8.89 -0.57 8.62
CA ASP A 242 10.28 -0.86 8.99
C ASP A 242 10.77 0.01 10.16
N GLY A 243 9.84 0.70 10.84
CA GLY A 243 10.13 1.66 11.89
C GLY A 243 10.64 3.02 11.40
N LYS A 244 10.90 3.17 10.08
CA LYS A 244 11.32 4.41 9.42
C LYS A 244 10.28 4.92 8.43
N GLY A 245 9.40 4.04 7.97
CA GLY A 245 8.31 4.35 7.06
C GLY A 245 7.35 3.19 6.95
N GLU A 246 6.19 3.47 6.36
CA GLU A 246 5.11 2.52 6.15
C GLU A 246 4.82 2.39 4.65
N TRP A 247 4.34 1.23 4.23
CA TRP A 247 3.90 0.97 2.87
C TRP A 247 2.75 -0.01 2.83
N ASN A 248 1.95 0.10 1.79
CA ASN A 248 0.79 -0.74 1.58
C ASN A 248 0.92 -1.61 0.34
N THR A 249 0.47 -2.85 0.46
CA THR A 249 0.41 -3.82 -0.63
C THR A 249 -0.98 -4.43 -0.78
N VAL A 250 -1.26 -5.01 -1.94
CA VAL A 250 -2.58 -5.55 -2.27
C VAL A 250 -2.48 -6.94 -2.90
N GLY A 251 -3.36 -7.83 -2.44
CA GLY A 251 -3.61 -9.13 -3.06
C GLY A 251 -5.10 -9.35 -3.34
N VAL A 252 -5.41 -10.05 -4.41
CA VAL A 252 -6.80 -10.31 -4.83
C VAL A 252 -6.95 -11.76 -5.28
N HIS A 253 -7.86 -12.47 -4.62
CA HIS A 253 -8.18 -13.86 -4.96
C HIS A 253 -9.55 -14.25 -4.38
N GLU A 254 -10.19 -15.31 -4.88
CA GLU A 254 -11.40 -15.89 -4.29
C GLU A 254 -11.11 -16.50 -2.90
N ASN A 255 -9.92 -17.07 -2.73
CA ASN A 255 -9.44 -17.56 -1.44
C ASN A 255 -8.73 -16.45 -0.67
N VAL A 256 -9.21 -16.13 0.54
CA VAL A 256 -8.65 -15.05 1.38
C VAL A 256 -7.20 -15.29 1.79
N ILE A 257 -6.80 -16.57 1.96
CA ILE A 257 -5.41 -16.90 2.33
C ILE A 257 -4.49 -16.66 1.14
N ALA A 258 -4.91 -17.06 -0.07
CA ALA A 258 -4.16 -16.78 -1.29
C ALA A 258 -4.05 -15.26 -1.56
N ALA A 259 -5.13 -14.50 -1.37
CA ALA A 259 -5.08 -13.03 -1.46
C ALA A 259 -4.11 -12.43 -0.44
N SER A 260 -4.09 -12.98 0.79
CA SER A 260 -3.15 -12.54 1.83
C SER A 260 -1.71 -12.90 1.49
N ALA A 261 -1.46 -14.10 0.96
CA ALA A 261 -0.14 -14.53 0.53
C ALA A 261 0.44 -13.59 -0.53
N MET A 262 -0.36 -13.21 -1.54
CA MET A 262 0.05 -12.24 -2.56
C MET A 262 0.44 -10.88 -1.97
N ALA A 263 -0.39 -10.35 -1.05
CA ALA A 263 -0.11 -9.07 -0.42
C ALA A 263 1.13 -9.12 0.49
N LEU A 264 1.35 -10.22 1.21
CA LEU A 264 2.51 -10.44 2.07
C LEU A 264 3.80 -10.64 1.24
N GLU A 265 3.73 -11.37 0.12
CA GLU A 265 4.85 -11.53 -0.81
C GLU A 265 5.34 -10.19 -1.32
N ASP A 266 4.41 -9.34 -1.78
CA ASP A 266 4.72 -7.97 -2.19
C ASP A 266 5.30 -7.14 -1.03
N ALA A 267 4.72 -7.25 0.17
CA ALA A 267 5.15 -6.49 1.35
C ALA A 267 6.60 -6.81 1.76
N LEU A 268 6.96 -8.09 1.79
CA LEU A 268 8.30 -8.55 2.14
C LEU A 268 9.31 -8.26 1.02
N THR A 269 8.90 -8.45 -0.25
CA THR A 269 9.73 -8.10 -1.42
C THR A 269 10.06 -6.61 -1.42
N PHE A 270 9.06 -5.75 -1.22
CA PHE A 270 9.26 -4.31 -1.16
C PHE A 270 10.13 -3.92 0.04
N GLY A 271 9.92 -4.54 1.20
CA GLY A 271 10.75 -4.34 2.38
C GLY A 271 12.24 -4.64 2.13
N LEU A 272 12.55 -5.73 1.44
CA LEU A 272 13.93 -6.09 1.05
C LEU A 272 14.53 -5.08 0.07
N LEU A 273 13.75 -4.59 -0.91
CA LEU A 273 14.20 -3.52 -1.82
C LEU A 273 14.54 -2.25 -1.04
N ARG A 274 13.71 -1.82 -0.10
CA ARG A 274 13.95 -0.66 0.76
C ARG A 274 15.21 -0.80 1.62
N GLN A 275 15.57 -2.01 2.01
CA GLN A 275 16.81 -2.32 2.73
C GLN A 275 18.05 -2.38 1.80
N GLY A 276 17.87 -2.06 0.51
CA GLY A 276 18.95 -2.01 -0.48
C GLY A 276 19.36 -3.37 -1.06
N ARG A 277 18.56 -4.41 -0.83
CA ARG A 277 18.79 -5.72 -1.48
C ARG A 277 18.46 -5.60 -2.98
N LYS A 278 19.25 -6.33 -3.79
CA LYS A 278 18.99 -6.48 -5.22
C LYS A 278 18.27 -7.80 -5.45
N PRO A 279 17.15 -7.80 -6.22
CA PRO A 279 16.47 -9.04 -6.58
C PRO A 279 17.37 -9.91 -7.46
N GLU A 280 17.11 -11.23 -7.44
CA GLU A 280 17.83 -12.22 -8.23
C GLU A 280 17.40 -12.25 -9.70
#